data_79783f9838dcc5cbc6d5e4d1eb52c8b3
#
_entry.id   79783f9838dcc5cbc6d5e4d1eb52c8b3
#
_cell.length_a   1.000
_cell.length_b   1.000
_cell.length_c   1.000
_cell.angle_alpha   90.00
_cell.angle_beta   90.00
_cell.angle_gamma   90.00
#
_symmetry.space_group_name_H-M   'P 1'
#
loop_
_entity.id
_entity.type
_entity.pdbx_description
1 polymer ?
#
loop_
_entity_poly.entity_id
_entity_poly.type
_entity_poly.pdbx_seq_one_letter_code
_entity_poly.pdbx_strand_id
1 'polypeptide(L)'
;MSAQAQWYFDFVSPYAYLQFKRLNQVLPSLDYEMVPILFAGLLKHWKHKGPAEIGPKRIDTYRHCQWLAEDLGIAFRLPQAHPFNPLPYLRLCISLGSSAEVIDSIFSYIWTESPPVHSEAGIEEIARRLEIADLKASLQ
;
A
#
# COMPACT_ATOMS: atom_id res chain seq x y z
N MET A 1 -8.91 -18.98 21.72
CA MET A 1 -8.69 -17.51 21.54
C MET A 1 -7.80 -17.29 20.33
N SER A 2 -8.20 -16.42 19.41
CA SER A 2 -7.32 -15.97 18.33
C SER A 2 -6.28 -15.00 18.89
N ALA A 3 -5.03 -15.10 18.42
CA ALA A 3 -4.02 -14.11 18.71
C ALA A 3 -4.37 -12.81 17.99
N GLN A 4 -4.14 -11.68 18.64
CA GLN A 4 -4.37 -10.35 18.06
C GLN A 4 -3.04 -9.69 17.76
N ALA A 5 -2.97 -8.99 16.62
CA ALA A 5 -1.79 -8.25 16.19
C ALA A 5 -2.19 -6.97 15.49
N GLN A 6 -1.24 -6.03 15.41
CA GLN A 6 -1.36 -4.85 14.59
C GLN A 6 -0.35 -4.96 13.46
N TRP A 7 -0.81 -4.76 12.23
CA TRP A 7 0.04 -4.72 11.05
C TRP A 7 0.16 -3.28 10.56
N TYR A 8 1.35 -2.72 10.77
CA TYR A 8 1.67 -1.36 10.35
C TYR A 8 2.16 -1.39 8.91
N PHE A 9 1.63 -0.50 8.06
CA PHE A 9 1.97 -0.48 6.65
C PHE A 9 1.98 0.94 6.08
N ASP A 10 2.64 1.10 4.94
CA ASP A 10 2.61 2.31 4.13
C ASP A 10 2.44 1.93 2.66
N PHE A 11 1.63 2.70 1.92
CA PHE A 11 1.36 2.46 0.51
C PHE A 11 2.58 2.63 -0.41
N VAL A 12 3.62 3.32 0.06
CA VAL A 12 4.88 3.50 -0.69
C VAL A 12 5.71 2.21 -0.77
N SER A 13 5.39 1.21 0.03
CA SER A 13 6.16 -0.03 0.10
C SER A 13 5.61 -1.12 -0.82
N PRO A 14 6.38 -1.57 -1.84
CA PRO A 14 5.99 -2.71 -2.65
C PRO A 14 5.91 -4.02 -1.84
N TYR A 15 6.77 -4.19 -0.84
CA TYR A 15 6.71 -5.34 0.05
C TYR A 15 5.42 -5.35 0.88
N ALA A 16 4.95 -4.19 1.33
CA ALA A 16 3.69 -4.09 2.05
C ALA A 16 2.50 -4.50 1.16
N TYR A 17 2.49 -4.08 -0.10
CA TYR A 17 1.48 -4.51 -1.07
C TYR A 17 1.46 -6.03 -1.24
N LEU A 18 2.62 -6.64 -1.49
CA LEU A 18 2.72 -8.09 -1.67
C LEU A 18 2.30 -8.85 -0.40
N GLN A 19 2.71 -8.36 0.76
CA GLN A 19 2.32 -8.96 2.04
C GLN A 19 0.81 -8.84 2.28
N PHE A 20 0.22 -7.70 1.97
CA PHE A 20 -1.23 -7.50 2.08
C PHE A 20 -2.00 -8.55 1.27
N LYS A 21 -1.58 -8.81 0.03
CA LYS A 21 -2.25 -9.77 -0.86
C LYS A 21 -2.20 -11.22 -0.35
N ARG A 22 -1.23 -11.56 0.48
CA ARG A 22 -1.05 -12.93 1.00
C ARG A 22 -1.32 -13.10 2.49
N LEU A 23 -1.60 -12.02 3.21
CA LEU A 23 -1.65 -12.03 4.67
C LEU A 23 -2.64 -13.06 5.22
N ASN A 24 -3.84 -13.12 4.68
CA ASN A 24 -4.86 -14.11 5.08
C ASN A 24 -4.46 -15.56 4.79
N GLN A 25 -3.62 -15.78 3.78
CA GLN A 25 -3.15 -17.12 3.42
C GLN A 25 -2.03 -17.58 4.36
N VAL A 26 -1.17 -16.64 4.78
CA VAL A 26 -0.02 -16.94 5.63
C VAL A 26 -0.41 -17.07 7.09
N LEU A 27 -1.36 -16.28 7.54
CA LEU A 27 -1.78 -16.20 8.94
C LEU A 27 -3.31 -16.32 9.08
N PRO A 28 -3.90 -17.47 8.64
CA PRO A 28 -5.36 -17.60 8.58
C PRO A 28 -6.05 -17.59 9.96
N SER A 29 -5.31 -17.91 11.01
CA SER A 29 -5.83 -17.95 12.38
C SER A 29 -5.48 -16.71 13.20
N LEU A 30 -4.77 -15.74 12.60
CA LEU A 30 -4.40 -14.52 13.29
C LEU A 30 -5.44 -13.42 13.03
N ASP A 31 -5.96 -12.87 14.10
CA ASP A 31 -6.78 -11.67 14.03
C ASP A 31 -5.86 -10.43 14.08
N TYR A 32 -5.95 -9.55 13.09
CA TYR A 32 -5.05 -8.40 13.00
C TYR A 32 -5.78 -7.13 12.56
N GLU A 33 -5.35 -6.03 13.13
CA GLU A 33 -5.75 -4.68 12.74
C GLU A 33 -4.72 -4.09 11.77
N MET A 34 -5.17 -3.53 10.67
CA MET A 34 -4.29 -2.86 9.70
C MET A 34 -4.18 -1.38 10.03
N VAL A 35 -2.96 -0.91 10.27
CA VAL A 35 -2.69 0.45 10.75
C VAL A 35 -1.80 1.20 9.74
N PRO A 36 -2.35 2.16 8.99
CA PRO A 36 -1.54 2.96 8.07
C PRO A 36 -0.61 3.88 8.84
N ILE A 37 0.65 3.92 8.41
CA ILE A 37 1.69 4.78 8.99
C ILE A 37 2.49 5.48 7.90
N LEU A 38 3.11 6.60 8.23
CA LEU A 38 4.05 7.28 7.35
C LEU A 38 5.47 6.77 7.63
N PHE A 39 5.94 5.83 6.83
CA PHE A 39 7.26 5.21 6.98
C PHE A 39 8.40 6.24 6.87
N ALA A 40 8.29 7.21 5.97
CA ALA A 40 9.26 8.30 5.84
C ALA A 40 9.43 9.09 7.14
N GLY A 41 8.37 9.21 7.95
CA GLY A 41 8.44 9.85 9.27
C GLY A 41 9.32 9.07 10.24
N LEU A 42 9.24 7.74 10.23
CA LEU A 42 10.11 6.89 11.05
C LEU A 42 11.56 6.99 10.61
N LEU A 43 11.82 6.96 9.29
CA LEU A 43 13.17 7.13 8.75
C LEU A 43 13.79 8.45 9.17
N LYS A 44 13.01 9.53 9.08
CA LYS A 44 13.46 10.86 9.49
C LYS A 44 13.77 10.92 10.99
N HIS A 45 12.90 10.34 11.82
CA HIS A 45 13.07 10.31 13.27
C HIS A 45 14.37 9.61 13.66
N TRP A 46 14.66 8.48 13.05
CA TRP A 46 15.86 7.68 13.34
C TRP A 46 17.07 8.07 12.49
N LYS A 47 16.97 9.10 11.66
CA LYS A 47 18.04 9.59 10.75
C LYS A 47 18.57 8.48 9.83
N HIS A 48 17.67 7.64 9.33
CA HIS A 48 17.98 6.56 8.40
C HIS A 48 17.53 6.89 6.99
N LYS A 49 18.27 6.38 5.99
CA LYS A 49 17.82 6.37 4.60
C LYS A 49 17.02 5.11 4.33
N GLY A 50 15.91 5.26 3.60
CA GLY A 50 15.15 4.12 3.10
C GLY A 50 15.87 3.41 1.96
N PRO A 51 15.55 2.13 1.69
CA PRO A 51 16.17 1.38 0.58
C PRO A 51 15.99 2.04 -0.78
N ALA A 52 14.84 2.71 -1.00
CA ALA A 52 14.56 3.42 -2.25
C ALA A 52 15.40 4.67 -2.46
N GLU A 53 16.04 5.20 -1.42
CA GLU A 53 16.95 6.34 -1.49
C GLU A 53 18.39 5.95 -1.83
N ILE A 54 18.70 4.66 -1.81
CA ILE A 54 20.03 4.12 -2.11
C ILE A 54 19.93 3.37 -3.44
N GLY A 55 20.58 3.89 -4.49
CA GLY A 55 20.44 3.41 -5.86
C GLY A 55 20.50 1.89 -6.03
N PRO A 56 21.59 1.21 -5.61
CA PRO A 56 21.68 -0.24 -5.74
C PRO A 56 20.60 -1.01 -4.98
N LYS A 57 20.25 -0.57 -3.76
CA LYS A 57 19.19 -1.19 -2.96
C LYS A 57 17.81 -1.00 -3.57
N ARG A 58 17.56 0.16 -4.18
CA ARG A 58 16.31 0.43 -4.89
C ARG A 58 16.10 -0.54 -6.05
N ILE A 59 17.12 -0.73 -6.87
CA ILE A 59 17.08 -1.66 -8.01
C ILE A 59 16.86 -3.09 -7.51
N ASP A 60 17.59 -3.50 -6.50
CA ASP A 60 17.46 -4.83 -5.89
C ASP A 60 16.04 -5.06 -5.34
N THR A 61 15.49 -4.07 -4.65
CA THR A 61 14.12 -4.11 -4.14
C THR A 61 13.10 -4.33 -5.27
N TYR A 62 13.22 -3.60 -6.38
CA TYR A 62 12.28 -3.75 -7.50
C TYR A 62 12.38 -5.13 -8.15
N ARG A 63 13.59 -5.62 -8.35
CA ARG A 63 13.83 -6.96 -8.91
C ARG A 63 13.28 -8.06 -7.99
N HIS A 64 13.54 -7.95 -6.70
CA HIS A 64 13.05 -8.91 -5.72
C HIS A 64 11.52 -8.90 -5.64
N CYS A 65 10.88 -7.73 -5.60
CA CYS A 65 9.43 -7.62 -5.58
C CYS A 65 8.80 -8.18 -6.86
N GLN A 66 9.40 -7.93 -8.02
CA GLN A 66 8.93 -8.50 -9.29
C GLN A 66 9.00 -10.02 -9.25
N TRP A 67 10.11 -10.57 -8.79
CA TRP A 67 10.27 -12.02 -8.65
C TRP A 67 9.25 -12.62 -7.68
N LEU A 68 9.07 -12.00 -6.51
CA LEU A 68 8.08 -12.43 -5.52
C LEU A 68 6.66 -12.42 -6.10
N ALA A 69 6.31 -11.37 -6.82
CA ALA A 69 4.99 -11.24 -7.44
C ALA A 69 4.74 -12.36 -8.46
N GLU A 70 5.72 -12.65 -9.29
CA GLU A 70 5.65 -13.73 -10.28
C GLU A 70 5.53 -15.11 -9.59
N ASP A 71 6.36 -15.35 -8.58
CA ASP A 71 6.36 -16.61 -7.83
C ASP A 71 5.03 -16.83 -7.09
N LEU A 72 4.43 -15.76 -6.54
CA LEU A 72 3.18 -15.80 -5.79
C LEU A 72 1.92 -15.65 -6.68
N GLY A 73 2.08 -15.39 -7.96
CA GLY A 73 0.95 -15.15 -8.87
C GLY A 73 0.19 -13.87 -8.57
N ILE A 74 0.86 -12.84 -8.05
CA ILE A 74 0.27 -11.54 -7.70
C ILE A 74 0.55 -10.53 -8.81
N ALA A 75 -0.48 -9.84 -9.30
CA ALA A 75 -0.30 -8.75 -10.26
C ALA A 75 0.58 -7.65 -9.65
N PHE A 76 1.60 -7.21 -10.37
CA PHE A 76 2.55 -6.21 -9.89
C PHE A 76 3.06 -5.34 -11.03
N ARG A 77 2.94 -4.03 -10.85
CA ARG A 77 3.47 -3.03 -11.78
C ARG A 77 3.88 -1.79 -10.98
N LEU A 78 5.08 -1.29 -11.23
CA LEU A 78 5.58 -0.08 -10.59
C LEU A 78 4.71 1.14 -10.96
N PRO A 79 4.44 2.05 -10.01
CA PRO A 79 3.85 3.34 -10.33
C PRO A 79 4.79 4.19 -11.18
N GLN A 80 4.29 5.32 -11.71
CA GLN A 80 5.08 6.18 -12.59
C GLN A 80 6.27 6.84 -11.88
N ALA A 81 6.26 6.91 -10.56
CA ALA A 81 7.37 7.40 -9.75
C ALA A 81 7.48 6.58 -8.46
N HIS A 82 8.70 6.31 -8.02
CA HIS A 82 8.98 5.67 -6.74
C HIS A 82 10.40 6.01 -6.25
N PRO A 83 10.61 6.42 -4.99
CA PRO A 83 9.56 6.65 -4.00
C PRO A 83 8.67 7.86 -4.35
N PHE A 84 7.50 7.92 -3.77
CA PHE A 84 6.57 9.02 -3.90
C PHE A 84 6.04 9.44 -2.51
N ASN A 85 5.38 10.59 -2.43
CA ASN A 85 4.74 11.02 -1.19
C ASN A 85 3.44 10.25 -0.97
N PRO A 86 3.37 9.30 -0.02
CA PRO A 86 2.17 8.49 0.20
C PRO A 86 1.12 9.19 1.07
N LEU A 87 1.43 10.36 1.61
CA LEU A 87 0.59 11.01 2.61
C LEU A 87 -0.85 11.27 2.14
N PRO A 88 -1.12 11.73 0.90
CA PRO A 88 -2.50 11.86 0.43
C PRO A 88 -3.27 10.54 0.43
N TYR A 89 -2.61 9.44 0.06
CA TYR A 89 -3.21 8.09 0.04
C TYR A 89 -3.49 7.57 1.45
N LEU A 90 -2.57 7.79 2.38
CA LEU A 90 -2.74 7.44 3.79
C LEU A 90 -3.91 8.21 4.42
N ARG A 91 -4.01 9.51 4.15
CA ARG A 91 -5.12 10.36 4.63
C ARG A 91 -6.45 9.91 4.07
N LEU A 92 -6.51 9.61 2.78
CA LEU A 92 -7.72 9.08 2.13
C LEU A 92 -8.16 7.77 2.79
N CYS A 93 -7.22 6.85 3.00
CA CYS A 93 -7.48 5.57 3.66
C CYS A 93 -8.09 5.77 5.06
N ILE A 94 -7.48 6.61 5.88
CA ILE A 94 -7.93 6.90 7.24
C ILE A 94 -9.32 7.58 7.22
N SER A 95 -9.54 8.53 6.33
CA SER A 95 -10.84 9.23 6.22
C SER A 95 -11.99 8.31 5.86
N LEU A 96 -11.71 7.20 5.17
CA LEU A 96 -12.70 6.20 4.77
C LEU A 96 -12.76 4.99 5.73
N GLY A 97 -12.10 5.07 6.89
CA GLY A 97 -12.19 4.07 7.96
C GLY A 97 -11.18 2.93 7.89
N SER A 98 -10.23 2.96 6.97
CA SER A 98 -9.14 1.97 6.84
C SER A 98 -9.62 0.51 6.77
N SER A 99 -10.75 0.27 6.09
CA SER A 99 -11.25 -1.09 5.87
C SER A 99 -10.34 -1.87 4.92
N ALA A 100 -10.42 -3.20 4.97
CA ALA A 100 -9.66 -4.08 4.07
C ALA A 100 -9.95 -3.75 2.60
N GLU A 101 -11.20 -3.43 2.26
CA GLU A 101 -11.62 -3.08 0.90
C GLU A 101 -11.00 -1.76 0.43
N VAL A 102 -10.96 -0.75 1.28
CA VAL A 102 -10.33 0.55 0.98
C VAL A 102 -8.82 0.37 0.79
N ILE A 103 -8.18 -0.35 1.69
CA ILE A 103 -6.73 -0.64 1.63
C ILE A 103 -6.39 -1.40 0.35
N ASP A 104 -7.16 -2.44 0.02
CA ASP A 104 -6.97 -3.22 -1.21
C ASP A 104 -7.11 -2.34 -2.46
N SER A 105 -8.12 -1.49 -2.51
CA SER A 105 -8.35 -0.59 -3.64
C SER A 105 -7.19 0.36 -3.87
N ILE A 106 -6.65 0.96 -2.81
CA ILE A 106 -5.53 1.89 -2.91
C ILE A 106 -4.23 1.15 -3.30
N PHE A 107 -3.91 0.04 -2.64
CA PHE A 107 -2.74 -0.77 -3.00
C PHE A 107 -2.80 -1.28 -4.43
N SER A 108 -3.92 -1.83 -4.86
CA SER A 108 -4.08 -2.36 -6.21
C SER A 108 -3.97 -1.26 -7.26
N TYR A 109 -4.55 -0.10 -7.02
CA TYR A 109 -4.41 1.06 -7.88
C TYR A 109 -2.95 1.46 -8.07
N ILE A 110 -2.21 1.63 -6.98
CA ILE A 110 -0.81 2.07 -7.03
C ILE A 110 0.08 1.01 -7.69
N TRP A 111 -0.08 -0.26 -7.33
CA TRP A 111 0.88 -1.31 -7.68
C TRP A 111 0.47 -2.22 -8.83
N THR A 112 -0.65 -1.92 -9.51
CA THR A 112 -1.06 -2.65 -10.71
C THR A 112 -1.40 -1.77 -11.91
N GLU A 113 -1.77 -0.49 -11.71
CA GLU A 113 -2.25 0.38 -12.77
C GLU A 113 -1.23 1.41 -13.24
N SER A 114 -0.07 1.48 -12.58
CA SER A 114 0.99 2.46 -12.90
C SER A 114 0.50 3.92 -12.93
N PRO A 115 -0.19 4.38 -11.85
CA PRO A 115 -0.76 5.72 -11.84
C PRO A 115 0.30 6.81 -11.63
N PRO A 116 -0.03 8.08 -11.94
CA PRO A 116 0.85 9.22 -11.70
C PRO A 116 0.83 9.63 -10.22
N VAL A 117 1.41 8.79 -9.35
CA VAL A 117 1.40 8.96 -7.89
C VAL A 117 2.09 10.24 -7.40
N HIS A 118 2.89 10.87 -8.26
CA HIS A 118 3.61 12.12 -7.98
C HIS A 118 2.80 13.39 -8.32
N SER A 119 1.56 13.24 -8.79
CA SER A 119 0.69 14.34 -9.18
C SER A 119 -0.69 14.23 -8.51
N GLU A 120 -1.41 15.35 -8.47
CA GLU A 120 -2.78 15.40 -7.94
C GLU A 120 -3.75 14.48 -8.70
N ALA A 121 -3.55 14.33 -10.01
CA ALA A 121 -4.38 13.46 -10.83
C ALA A 121 -4.41 12.01 -10.31
N GLY A 122 -3.30 11.53 -9.75
CA GLY A 122 -3.23 10.18 -9.19
C GLY A 122 -4.16 9.98 -8.01
N ILE A 123 -4.13 10.88 -7.04
CA ILE A 123 -4.98 10.78 -5.84
C ILE A 123 -6.44 11.11 -6.16
N GLU A 124 -6.71 12.05 -7.03
CA GLU A 124 -8.08 12.41 -7.43
C GLU A 124 -8.82 11.23 -8.05
N GLU A 125 -8.17 10.46 -8.90
CA GLU A 125 -8.81 9.30 -9.55
C GLU A 125 -9.20 8.21 -8.55
N ILE A 126 -8.31 7.83 -7.65
CA ILE A 126 -8.64 6.80 -6.65
C ILE A 126 -9.67 7.31 -5.63
N ALA A 127 -9.57 8.57 -5.23
CA ALA A 127 -10.56 9.19 -4.36
C ALA A 127 -11.95 9.16 -4.99
N ARG A 128 -12.06 9.52 -6.26
CA ARG A 128 -13.32 9.47 -7.00
C ARG A 128 -13.91 8.05 -7.04
N ARG A 129 -13.08 7.05 -7.32
CA ARG A 129 -13.53 5.65 -7.35
C ARG A 129 -14.06 5.19 -6.00
N LEU A 130 -13.37 5.53 -4.91
CA LEU A 130 -13.73 5.15 -3.55
C LEU A 130 -14.99 5.89 -3.05
N GLU A 131 -15.16 7.16 -3.38
CA GLU A 131 -16.36 7.93 -3.06
C GLU A 131 -17.61 7.35 -3.75
N ILE A 132 -17.50 6.97 -5.01
CA ILE A 132 -18.59 6.32 -5.74
C ILE A 132 -18.94 4.97 -5.12
N ALA A 133 -17.95 4.18 -4.71
CA ALA A 133 -18.18 2.90 -4.07
C ALA A 133 -18.87 3.06 -2.70
N ASP A 134 -18.46 4.04 -1.91
CA ASP A 134 -19.05 4.37 -0.61
C ASP A 134 -20.50 4.83 -0.75
N LEU A 135 -20.79 5.70 -1.72
CA LEU A 135 -22.15 6.13 -2.03
C LEU A 135 -23.06 4.96 -2.41
N LYS A 136 -22.57 4.04 -3.24
CA LYS A 136 -23.33 2.85 -3.63
C LYS A 136 -23.63 1.96 -2.43
N ALA A 137 -22.67 1.77 -1.54
CA ALA A 137 -22.84 0.98 -0.32
C ALA A 137 -23.88 1.61 0.63
N SER A 138 -23.92 2.93 0.73
CA SER A 138 -24.86 3.64 1.61
C SER A 138 -26.31 3.66 1.08
N LEU A 139 -26.51 3.35 -0.21
CA LEU A 139 -27.84 3.29 -0.84
C LEU A 139 -28.45 1.89 -0.82
N GLN A 140 -27.73 0.89 -0.39
CA GLN A 140 -28.20 -0.49 -0.22
C GLN A 140 -28.65 -0.74 1.21
#